data_a1321f4884720a09e36c90585c4cf8ba
#
_entry.id   a1321f4884720a09e36c90585c4cf8ba
#
_cell.length_a   1.000
_cell.length_b   1.000
_cell.length_c   1.000
_cell.angle_alpha   90.00
_cell.angle_beta   90.00
_cell.angle_gamma   90.00
#
_symmetry.space_group_name_H-M   'P 1'
#
loop_
_entity.id
_entity.type
_entity.pdbx_description
1 polymer ?
#
loop_
_entity_poly.entity_id
_entity_poly.type
_entity_poly.pdbx_seq_one_letter_code
_entity_poly.pdbx_strand_id
1 'polypeptide(L)'
;MKLLENKVSLITGAGRGIGRVIAEQFASDGAIVYINDLMPGDMEEWARGCAERHGTKVVPICFDVTDSAALKNGLMSIYKAEGRIDVVVNNAAIIQNQKLGMVTKPLLEKMYSVNVFAVIDMIQLVSRLMARTGGGSIVNIASITGVVGSPGQVAYSSTKGAVIAITKSSAKELSPQQIRVNAVAPGIIKTERFEELYEASGDKIDQRISRIALGRLGTPQDVANAVSFLASDRASYISGHILGVDGCASI
;
A
#
# COMPACT_ATOMS: atom_id res chain seq x y z
N MET A 1 12.78 3.49 -20.74
CA MET A 1 13.14 2.30 -19.92
C MET A 1 12.06 2.13 -18.88
N LYS A 2 11.37 1.02 -18.87
CA LYS A 2 10.32 0.69 -17.90
C LYS A 2 10.96 0.45 -16.53
N LEU A 3 10.39 1.02 -15.47
CA LEU A 3 11.00 0.98 -14.11
C LEU A 3 10.96 -0.40 -13.46
N LEU A 4 9.95 -1.21 -13.79
CA LEU A 4 9.67 -2.51 -13.17
C LEU A 4 9.62 -3.64 -14.22
N GLU A 5 10.35 -3.49 -15.33
CA GLU A 5 10.33 -4.44 -16.44
C GLU A 5 10.63 -5.87 -15.94
N ASN A 6 9.71 -6.79 -16.21
CA ASN A 6 9.76 -8.20 -15.81
C ASN A 6 9.77 -8.47 -14.30
N LYS A 7 9.55 -7.49 -13.44
CA LYS A 7 9.38 -7.70 -12.00
C LYS A 7 8.00 -8.31 -11.72
N VAL A 8 7.94 -9.29 -10.86
CA VAL A 8 6.68 -9.87 -10.36
C VAL A 8 6.26 -9.13 -9.11
N SER A 9 5.07 -8.55 -9.12
CA SER A 9 4.57 -7.69 -8.05
C SER A 9 3.21 -8.15 -7.51
N LEU A 10 3.00 -7.94 -6.21
CA LEU A 10 1.70 -8.11 -5.54
C LEU A 10 1.30 -6.81 -4.87
N ILE A 11 0.08 -6.33 -5.13
CA ILE A 11 -0.50 -5.16 -4.49
C ILE A 11 -1.76 -5.59 -3.75
N THR A 12 -1.83 -5.37 -2.42
CA THR A 12 -3.02 -5.66 -1.62
C THR A 12 -3.97 -4.46 -1.57
N GLY A 13 -5.29 -4.72 -1.45
CA GLY A 13 -6.30 -3.67 -1.47
C GLY A 13 -6.33 -2.92 -2.80
N ALA A 14 -6.16 -3.63 -3.92
CA ALA A 14 -6.04 -3.06 -5.27
C ALA A 14 -7.35 -3.05 -6.06
N GLY A 15 -8.46 -3.42 -5.45
CA GLY A 15 -9.78 -3.38 -6.08
C GLY A 15 -10.25 -1.96 -6.42
N ARG A 16 -9.72 -0.92 -5.76
CA ARG A 16 -10.07 0.49 -6.02
C ARG A 16 -9.01 1.45 -5.46
N GLY A 17 -9.22 2.74 -5.71
CA GLY A 17 -8.47 3.83 -5.07
C GLY A 17 -6.97 3.78 -5.34
N ILE A 18 -6.16 4.04 -4.31
CA ILE A 18 -4.69 4.12 -4.42
C ILE A 18 -4.10 2.80 -4.93
N GLY A 19 -4.55 1.67 -4.39
CA GLY A 19 -4.02 0.35 -4.77
C GLY A 19 -4.23 0.02 -6.25
N ARG A 20 -5.39 0.39 -6.82
CA ARG A 20 -5.69 0.20 -8.24
C ARG A 20 -4.78 1.06 -9.13
N VAL A 21 -4.54 2.30 -8.75
CA VAL A 21 -3.66 3.20 -9.52
C VAL A 21 -2.19 2.78 -9.40
N ILE A 22 -1.76 2.24 -8.25
CA ILE A 22 -0.43 1.63 -8.11
C ILE A 22 -0.30 0.44 -9.07
N ALA A 23 -1.32 -0.41 -9.16
CA ALA A 23 -1.31 -1.56 -10.06
C ALA A 23 -1.25 -1.14 -11.54
N GLU A 24 -2.02 -0.12 -11.94
CA GLU A 24 -1.96 0.48 -13.27
C GLU A 24 -0.55 1.04 -13.59
N GLN A 25 0.04 1.77 -12.65
CA GLN A 25 1.39 2.31 -12.80
C GLN A 25 2.43 1.20 -12.96
N PHE A 26 2.33 0.13 -12.14
CA PHE A 26 3.25 -1.00 -12.22
C PHE A 26 3.13 -1.74 -13.56
N ALA A 27 1.91 -1.91 -14.08
CA ALA A 27 1.68 -2.48 -15.40
C ALA A 27 2.32 -1.61 -16.50
N SER A 28 2.12 -0.29 -16.43
CA SER A 28 2.77 0.69 -17.34
C SER A 28 4.30 0.63 -17.26
N ASP A 29 4.84 0.37 -16.06
CA ASP A 29 6.28 0.21 -15.83
C ASP A 29 6.81 -1.19 -16.20
N GLY A 30 5.96 -2.06 -16.78
CA GLY A 30 6.33 -3.36 -17.35
C GLY A 30 6.38 -4.51 -16.35
N ALA A 31 5.81 -4.36 -15.17
CA ALA A 31 5.70 -5.45 -14.20
C ALA A 31 4.64 -6.48 -14.61
N ILE A 32 4.83 -7.72 -14.17
CA ILE A 32 3.77 -8.70 -14.01
C ILE A 32 3.08 -8.36 -12.69
N VAL A 33 1.78 -8.06 -12.72
CA VAL A 33 1.06 -7.49 -11.60
C VAL A 33 0.00 -8.45 -11.08
N TYR A 34 0.11 -8.83 -9.83
CA TYR A 34 -0.94 -9.51 -9.07
C TYR A 34 -1.66 -8.49 -8.20
N ILE A 35 -2.99 -8.41 -8.36
CA ILE A 35 -3.85 -7.51 -7.59
C ILE A 35 -4.69 -8.31 -6.61
N ASN A 36 -4.64 -7.94 -5.33
CA ASN A 36 -5.44 -8.58 -4.31
C ASN A 36 -6.48 -7.62 -3.75
N ASP A 37 -7.66 -8.14 -3.52
CA ASP A 37 -8.67 -7.54 -2.64
C ASP A 37 -9.47 -8.64 -1.94
N LEU A 38 -10.29 -8.26 -0.96
CA LEU A 38 -11.18 -9.16 -0.23
C LEU A 38 -12.32 -9.67 -1.13
N MET A 39 -12.82 -8.82 -2.01
CA MET A 39 -13.94 -9.11 -2.90
C MET A 39 -13.51 -8.95 -4.36
N PRO A 40 -13.97 -9.82 -5.26
CA PRO A 40 -13.57 -9.75 -6.67
C PRO A 40 -14.03 -8.45 -7.36
N GLY A 41 -15.25 -7.96 -7.05
CA GLY A 41 -15.80 -6.77 -7.70
C GLY A 41 -15.68 -6.82 -9.22
N ASP A 42 -15.14 -5.75 -9.81
CA ASP A 42 -14.83 -5.62 -11.23
C ASP A 42 -13.36 -5.96 -11.58
N MET A 43 -12.60 -6.54 -10.63
CA MET A 43 -11.15 -6.75 -10.79
C MET A 43 -10.78 -7.58 -12.03
N GLU A 44 -11.58 -8.58 -12.38
CA GLU A 44 -11.35 -9.44 -13.56
C GLU A 44 -11.39 -8.62 -14.86
N GLU A 45 -12.44 -7.83 -15.04
CA GLU A 45 -12.63 -7.01 -16.23
C GLU A 45 -11.57 -5.90 -16.30
N TRP A 46 -11.34 -5.22 -15.18
CA TRP A 46 -10.34 -4.18 -15.08
C TRP A 46 -8.93 -4.73 -15.35
N ALA A 47 -8.56 -5.87 -14.78
CA ALA A 47 -7.25 -6.49 -14.96
C ALA A 47 -6.99 -6.84 -16.43
N ARG A 48 -8.00 -7.41 -17.11
CA ARG A 48 -7.92 -7.70 -18.55
C ARG A 48 -7.67 -6.43 -19.36
N GLY A 49 -8.47 -5.38 -19.15
CA GLY A 49 -8.28 -4.12 -19.87
C GLY A 49 -6.94 -3.44 -19.54
N CYS A 50 -6.47 -3.54 -18.31
CA CYS A 50 -5.15 -3.03 -17.92
C CYS A 50 -4.02 -3.81 -18.60
N ALA A 51 -4.11 -5.14 -18.64
CA ALA A 51 -3.15 -6.00 -19.31
C ALA A 51 -3.06 -5.68 -20.83
N GLU A 52 -4.20 -5.48 -21.48
CA GLU A 52 -4.26 -5.12 -22.90
C GLU A 52 -3.64 -3.74 -23.17
N ARG A 53 -3.96 -2.72 -22.35
CA ARG A 53 -3.41 -1.36 -22.52
C ARG A 53 -1.90 -1.29 -22.39
N HIS A 54 -1.32 -2.07 -21.48
CA HIS A 54 0.11 -1.97 -21.14
C HIS A 54 0.96 -3.10 -21.71
N GLY A 55 0.34 -4.11 -22.36
CA GLY A 55 1.06 -5.24 -22.94
C GLY A 55 1.78 -6.08 -21.91
N THR A 56 1.19 -6.27 -20.71
CA THR A 56 1.75 -7.04 -19.61
C THR A 56 0.70 -7.96 -19.00
N LYS A 57 1.10 -8.76 -18.01
CA LYS A 57 0.20 -9.67 -17.28
C LYS A 57 -0.32 -8.98 -16.03
N VAL A 58 -1.66 -8.91 -15.88
CA VAL A 58 -2.33 -8.45 -14.68
C VAL A 58 -3.32 -9.53 -14.22
N VAL A 59 -3.16 -10.02 -12.99
CA VAL A 59 -3.88 -11.18 -12.47
C VAL A 59 -4.59 -10.83 -11.17
N PRO A 60 -5.92 -10.90 -11.11
CA PRO A 60 -6.64 -10.76 -9.85
C PRO A 60 -6.49 -12.02 -9.00
N ILE A 61 -6.39 -11.80 -7.69
CA ILE A 61 -6.34 -12.87 -6.69
C ILE A 61 -7.09 -12.40 -5.44
N CYS A 62 -8.13 -13.15 -5.03
CA CYS A 62 -8.96 -12.77 -3.89
C CYS A 62 -8.60 -13.57 -2.66
N PHE A 63 -8.22 -12.88 -1.59
CA PHE A 63 -8.08 -13.44 -0.25
C PHE A 63 -8.14 -12.35 0.80
N ASP A 64 -8.55 -12.72 2.02
CA ASP A 64 -8.47 -11.85 3.19
C ASP A 64 -7.02 -11.80 3.69
N VAL A 65 -6.44 -10.60 3.73
CA VAL A 65 -5.06 -10.39 4.23
C VAL A 65 -4.92 -10.73 5.71
N THR A 66 -6.02 -10.80 6.46
CA THR A 66 -6.03 -11.18 7.89
C THR A 66 -6.08 -12.68 8.12
N ASP A 67 -6.34 -13.47 7.08
CA ASP A 67 -6.25 -14.94 7.11
C ASP A 67 -4.85 -15.36 6.67
N SER A 68 -3.99 -15.71 7.63
CA SER A 68 -2.61 -16.12 7.38
C SER A 68 -2.50 -17.35 6.46
N ALA A 69 -3.49 -18.26 6.47
CA ALA A 69 -3.50 -19.42 5.60
C ALA A 69 -3.84 -19.04 4.15
N ALA A 70 -4.85 -18.19 3.96
CA ALA A 70 -5.23 -17.67 2.66
C ALA A 70 -4.11 -16.81 2.06
N LEU A 71 -3.49 -15.94 2.86
CA LEU A 71 -2.34 -15.13 2.48
C LEU A 71 -1.17 -16.01 2.01
N LYS A 72 -0.81 -17.04 2.79
CA LYS A 72 0.25 -17.99 2.41
C LYS A 72 -0.08 -18.70 1.09
N ASN A 73 -1.31 -19.17 0.93
CA ASN A 73 -1.74 -19.85 -0.29
C ASN A 73 -1.67 -18.91 -1.50
N GLY A 74 -2.09 -17.65 -1.34
CA GLY A 74 -1.98 -16.62 -2.38
C GLY A 74 -0.53 -16.38 -2.81
N LEU A 75 0.39 -16.17 -1.87
CA LEU A 75 1.81 -16.01 -2.16
C LEU A 75 2.40 -17.24 -2.84
N MET A 76 2.04 -18.44 -2.38
CA MET A 76 2.52 -19.70 -2.99
C MET A 76 1.97 -19.91 -4.40
N SER A 77 0.75 -19.45 -4.70
CA SER A 77 0.20 -19.54 -6.06
C SER A 77 0.98 -18.64 -7.03
N ILE A 78 1.30 -17.41 -6.63
CA ILE A 78 2.16 -16.49 -7.39
C ILE A 78 3.54 -17.10 -7.61
N TYR A 79 4.17 -17.58 -6.53
CA TYR A 79 5.51 -18.16 -6.62
C TYR A 79 5.56 -19.41 -7.51
N LYS A 80 4.52 -20.24 -7.50
CA LYS A 80 4.39 -21.40 -8.41
C LYS A 80 4.28 -20.97 -9.87
N ALA A 81 3.54 -19.91 -10.15
CA ALA A 81 3.29 -19.43 -11.51
C ALA A 81 4.50 -18.71 -12.11
N GLU A 82 5.23 -17.93 -11.30
CA GLU A 82 6.25 -17.01 -11.79
C GLU A 82 7.69 -17.38 -11.35
N GLY A 83 7.84 -18.31 -10.39
CA GLY A 83 9.14 -18.68 -9.82
C GLY A 83 9.75 -17.65 -8.86
N ARG A 84 9.12 -16.46 -8.73
CA ARG A 84 9.63 -15.33 -7.94
C ARG A 84 8.53 -14.38 -7.50
N ILE A 85 8.82 -13.55 -6.52
CA ILE A 85 8.08 -12.34 -6.16
C ILE A 85 9.12 -11.27 -5.88
N ASP A 86 9.12 -10.18 -6.65
CA ASP A 86 10.12 -9.12 -6.55
C ASP A 86 9.66 -7.93 -5.74
N VAL A 87 8.34 -7.63 -5.81
CA VAL A 87 7.77 -6.46 -5.17
C VAL A 87 6.48 -6.83 -4.45
N VAL A 88 6.33 -6.35 -3.23
CA VAL A 88 5.04 -6.37 -2.52
C VAL A 88 4.69 -4.97 -2.06
N VAL A 89 3.44 -4.57 -2.30
CA VAL A 89 2.87 -3.33 -1.77
C VAL A 89 1.79 -3.66 -0.77
N ASN A 90 2.04 -3.39 0.50
CA ASN A 90 1.06 -3.51 1.59
C ASN A 90 0.19 -2.24 1.61
N ASN A 91 -0.88 -2.24 0.79
CA ASN A 91 -1.80 -1.12 0.68
C ASN A 91 -3.16 -1.39 1.35
N ALA A 92 -3.61 -2.64 1.47
CA ALA A 92 -4.86 -2.99 2.13
C ALA A 92 -4.94 -2.36 3.52
N ALA A 93 -6.00 -1.60 3.78
CA ALA A 93 -6.23 -0.95 5.06
C ALA A 93 -7.69 -0.56 5.24
N ILE A 94 -8.11 -0.47 6.49
CA ILE A 94 -9.38 0.13 6.88
C ILE A 94 -9.12 1.42 7.67
N ILE A 95 -9.99 2.41 7.45
CA ILE A 95 -9.99 3.67 8.18
C ILE A 95 -11.39 3.92 8.72
N GLN A 96 -11.47 4.23 10.00
CA GLN A 96 -12.68 4.71 10.64
C GLN A 96 -12.31 5.79 11.65
N ASN A 97 -12.91 6.97 11.47
CA ASN A 97 -12.66 8.11 12.33
C ASN A 97 -13.56 8.02 13.57
N GLN A 98 -12.96 8.15 14.76
CA GLN A 98 -13.66 8.16 16.03
C GLN A 98 -12.93 9.09 17.01
N LYS A 99 -13.70 9.92 17.72
CA LYS A 99 -13.14 10.75 18.80
C LYS A 99 -12.60 9.86 19.92
N LEU A 100 -11.52 10.29 20.56
CA LEU A 100 -11.01 9.66 21.78
C LEU A 100 -12.15 9.58 22.83
N GLY A 101 -12.31 8.45 23.48
CA GLY A 101 -13.45 8.16 24.36
C GLY A 101 -14.61 7.44 23.68
N MET A 102 -14.69 7.47 22.34
CA MET A 102 -15.66 6.70 21.55
C MET A 102 -15.03 5.51 20.81
N VAL A 103 -13.72 5.37 20.89
CA VAL A 103 -13.01 4.24 20.25
C VAL A 103 -13.33 2.97 21.05
N THR A 104 -14.00 2.03 20.38
CA THR A 104 -14.33 0.73 20.98
C THR A 104 -13.21 -0.28 20.78
N LYS A 105 -13.08 -1.24 21.71
CA LYS A 105 -12.10 -2.31 21.59
C LYS A 105 -12.26 -3.15 20.31
N PRO A 106 -13.47 -3.58 19.90
CA PRO A 106 -13.64 -4.30 18.64
C PRO A 106 -13.19 -3.53 17.39
N LEU A 107 -13.45 -2.20 17.35
CA LEU A 107 -12.97 -1.35 16.26
C LEU A 107 -11.44 -1.34 16.20
N LEU A 108 -10.80 -1.16 17.37
CA LEU A 108 -9.35 -1.12 17.47
C LEU A 108 -8.74 -2.45 17.02
N GLU A 109 -9.26 -3.57 17.54
CA GLU A 109 -8.81 -4.92 17.17
C GLU A 109 -8.94 -5.16 15.65
N LYS A 110 -10.09 -4.79 15.05
CA LYS A 110 -10.29 -4.91 13.59
C LYS A 110 -9.29 -4.07 12.81
N MET A 111 -9.04 -2.82 13.23
CA MET A 111 -8.07 -1.95 12.54
C MET A 111 -6.64 -2.48 12.67
N TYR A 112 -6.24 -2.97 13.85
CA TYR A 112 -4.93 -3.58 14.04
C TYR A 112 -4.77 -4.87 13.25
N SER A 113 -5.80 -5.72 13.19
CA SER A 113 -5.77 -6.95 12.40
C SER A 113 -5.44 -6.68 10.93
N VAL A 114 -6.15 -5.75 10.29
CA VAL A 114 -5.96 -5.43 8.88
C VAL A 114 -4.70 -4.57 8.64
N ASN A 115 -4.55 -3.48 9.41
CA ASN A 115 -3.54 -2.46 9.10
C ASN A 115 -2.14 -2.79 9.63
N VAL A 116 -2.03 -3.72 10.61
CA VAL A 116 -0.78 -3.99 11.33
C VAL A 116 -0.40 -5.46 11.26
N PHE A 117 -1.25 -6.37 11.77
CA PHE A 117 -0.90 -7.79 11.86
C PHE A 117 -0.75 -8.42 10.48
N ALA A 118 -1.66 -8.10 9.55
CA ALA A 118 -1.57 -8.56 8.17
C ALA A 118 -0.29 -8.06 7.47
N VAL A 119 0.18 -6.85 7.78
CA VAL A 119 1.45 -6.32 7.24
C VAL A 119 2.65 -7.11 7.76
N ILE A 120 2.67 -7.44 9.05
CA ILE A 120 3.72 -8.27 9.64
C ILE A 120 3.72 -9.67 9.00
N ASP A 121 2.56 -10.30 8.91
CA ASP A 121 2.41 -11.63 8.31
C ASP A 121 2.87 -11.65 6.84
N MET A 122 2.45 -10.65 6.06
CA MET A 122 2.90 -10.50 4.68
C MET A 122 4.43 -10.42 4.59
N ILE A 123 5.06 -9.55 5.39
CA ILE A 123 6.52 -9.38 5.39
C ILE A 123 7.21 -10.69 5.77
N GLN A 124 6.75 -11.37 6.82
CA GLN A 124 7.32 -12.66 7.27
C GLN A 124 7.25 -13.75 6.20
N LEU A 125 6.14 -13.84 5.49
CA LEU A 125 5.93 -14.88 4.49
C LEU A 125 6.67 -14.57 3.20
N VAL A 126 6.56 -13.34 2.68
CA VAL A 126 7.15 -12.99 1.39
C VAL A 126 8.67 -12.87 1.45
N SER A 127 9.25 -12.41 2.57
CA SER A 127 10.71 -12.30 2.71
C SER A 127 11.41 -13.65 2.53
N ARG A 128 10.80 -14.74 2.99
CA ARG A 128 11.32 -16.11 2.79
C ARG A 128 11.34 -16.52 1.31
N LEU A 129 10.39 -16.04 0.52
CA LEU A 129 10.34 -16.31 -0.92
C LEU A 129 11.31 -15.40 -1.67
N MET A 130 11.36 -14.11 -1.35
CA MET A 130 12.28 -13.14 -1.92
C MET A 130 13.75 -13.52 -1.68
N ALA A 131 14.10 -13.99 -0.49
CA ALA A 131 15.46 -14.41 -0.15
C ALA A 131 15.97 -15.56 -1.04
N ARG A 132 15.08 -16.42 -1.55
CA ARG A 132 15.45 -17.54 -2.45
C ARG A 132 15.76 -17.08 -3.87
N THR A 133 15.33 -15.88 -4.24
CA THR A 133 15.44 -15.34 -5.60
C THR A 133 16.35 -14.10 -5.68
N GLY A 134 17.15 -13.87 -4.62
CA GLY A 134 18.16 -12.81 -4.60
C GLY A 134 17.71 -11.47 -4.03
N GLY A 135 16.57 -11.43 -3.33
CA GLY A 135 16.07 -10.22 -2.67
C GLY A 135 14.77 -9.67 -3.25
N GLY A 136 14.44 -8.42 -2.91
CA GLY A 136 13.21 -7.79 -3.36
C GLY A 136 12.95 -6.43 -2.74
N SER A 137 11.78 -5.86 -3.01
CA SER A 137 11.33 -4.59 -2.46
C SER A 137 9.94 -4.70 -1.84
N ILE A 138 9.80 -4.28 -0.59
CA ILE A 138 8.52 -4.19 0.11
C ILE A 138 8.21 -2.71 0.33
N VAL A 139 7.04 -2.26 -0.12
CA VAL A 139 6.56 -0.89 0.08
C VAL A 139 5.28 -0.93 0.90
N ASN A 140 5.33 -0.34 2.08
CA ASN A 140 4.17 -0.24 2.96
C ASN A 140 3.46 1.11 2.76
N ILE A 141 2.13 1.11 2.74
CA ILE A 141 1.37 2.37 2.73
C ILE A 141 1.06 2.76 4.18
N ALA A 142 1.84 3.73 4.67
CA ALA A 142 1.63 4.40 5.95
C ALA A 142 0.57 5.51 5.82
N SER A 143 0.75 6.64 6.49
CA SER A 143 -0.04 7.86 6.37
C SER A 143 0.69 9.01 7.05
N ILE A 144 0.47 10.24 6.60
CA ILE A 144 0.92 11.44 7.32
C ILE A 144 0.37 11.45 8.75
N THR A 145 -0.85 10.93 8.98
CA THR A 145 -1.44 10.87 10.33
C THR A 145 -0.70 9.90 11.25
N GLY A 146 0.00 8.92 10.70
CA GLY A 146 0.92 8.06 11.48
C GLY A 146 2.22 8.75 11.86
N VAL A 147 2.57 9.86 11.20
CA VAL A 147 3.77 10.67 11.49
C VAL A 147 3.47 11.78 12.49
N VAL A 148 2.39 12.55 12.26
CA VAL A 148 2.10 13.77 13.03
C VAL A 148 0.81 13.68 13.87
N GLY A 149 0.03 12.60 13.73
CA GLY A 149 -1.28 12.46 14.36
C GLY A 149 -2.38 13.27 13.64
N SER A 150 -3.64 13.04 14.04
CA SER A 150 -4.78 13.85 13.61
C SER A 150 -5.93 13.70 14.59
N PRO A 151 -6.64 14.76 14.98
CA PRO A 151 -7.80 14.68 15.84
C PRO A 151 -8.87 13.75 15.25
N GLY A 152 -9.48 12.92 16.11
CA GLY A 152 -10.50 11.94 15.70
C GLY A 152 -9.96 10.71 14.97
N GLN A 153 -8.64 10.54 14.87
CA GLN A 153 -8.00 9.42 14.16
C GLN A 153 -7.04 8.62 15.05
N VAL A 154 -7.16 8.67 16.38
CA VAL A 154 -6.20 8.01 17.28
C VAL A 154 -6.01 6.52 16.96
N ALA A 155 -7.09 5.79 16.67
CA ALA A 155 -7.01 4.38 16.30
C ALA A 155 -6.29 4.18 14.95
N TYR A 156 -6.65 4.95 13.93
CA TYR A 156 -6.02 4.87 12.61
C TYR A 156 -4.56 5.33 12.64
N SER A 157 -4.30 6.49 13.24
CA SER A 157 -2.94 7.04 13.37
C SER A 157 -2.01 6.08 14.11
N SER A 158 -2.49 5.41 15.18
CA SER A 158 -1.69 4.42 15.91
C SER A 158 -1.33 3.21 15.02
N THR A 159 -2.27 2.71 14.19
CA THR A 159 -1.94 1.62 13.25
C THR A 159 -0.91 2.06 12.20
N LYS A 160 -1.01 3.28 11.69
CA LYS A 160 -0.07 3.79 10.68
C LYS A 160 1.30 4.16 11.30
N GLY A 161 1.33 4.57 12.57
CA GLY A 161 2.57 4.67 13.35
C GLY A 161 3.24 3.31 13.57
N ALA A 162 2.46 2.26 13.83
CA ALA A 162 2.97 0.89 13.89
C ALA A 162 3.58 0.44 12.56
N VAL A 163 2.95 0.74 11.42
CA VAL A 163 3.50 0.45 10.08
C VAL A 163 4.84 1.15 9.85
N ILE A 164 5.00 2.38 10.33
CA ILE A 164 6.29 3.12 10.28
C ILE A 164 7.38 2.38 11.08
N ALA A 165 7.06 1.93 12.29
CA ALA A 165 7.99 1.19 13.13
C ALA A 165 8.35 -0.18 12.50
N ILE A 166 7.35 -0.92 12.00
CA ILE A 166 7.53 -2.18 11.27
C ILE A 166 8.47 -1.99 10.08
N THR A 167 8.24 -0.95 9.27
CA THR A 167 9.09 -0.64 8.11
C THR A 167 10.56 -0.48 8.49
N LYS A 168 10.83 0.33 9.52
CA LYS A 168 12.21 0.62 9.97
C LYS A 168 12.90 -0.63 10.55
N SER A 169 12.18 -1.44 11.32
CA SER A 169 12.72 -2.65 11.92
C SER A 169 12.98 -3.73 10.88
N SER A 170 11.99 -4.01 10.03
CA SER A 170 12.09 -5.02 8.96
C SER A 170 13.18 -4.66 7.94
N ALA A 171 13.37 -3.37 7.63
CA ALA A 171 14.44 -2.93 6.75
C ALA A 171 15.82 -3.32 7.25
N LYS A 172 16.08 -3.18 8.55
CA LYS A 172 17.36 -3.55 9.17
C LYS A 172 17.54 -5.07 9.20
N GLU A 173 16.49 -5.79 9.55
CA GLU A 173 16.53 -7.25 9.69
C GLU A 173 16.68 -7.96 8.34
N LEU A 174 16.04 -7.45 7.29
CA LEU A 174 16.00 -8.09 5.97
C LEU A 174 17.08 -7.62 5.00
N SER A 175 17.82 -6.55 5.32
CA SER A 175 18.92 -6.04 4.49
C SER A 175 19.99 -7.08 4.13
N PRO A 176 20.41 -8.00 5.03
CA PRO A 176 21.38 -9.06 4.68
C PRO A 176 20.86 -9.99 3.57
N GLN A 177 19.54 -10.09 3.39
CA GLN A 177 18.88 -10.88 2.35
C GLN A 177 18.62 -10.08 1.06
N GLN A 178 19.18 -8.87 0.93
CA GLN A 178 18.97 -7.95 -0.19
C GLN A 178 17.49 -7.56 -0.38
N ILE A 179 16.72 -7.53 0.71
CA ILE A 179 15.32 -7.09 0.73
C ILE A 179 15.26 -5.68 1.31
N ARG A 180 14.78 -4.74 0.49
CA ARG A 180 14.53 -3.37 0.92
C ARG A 180 13.10 -3.27 1.44
N VAL A 181 12.90 -2.54 2.53
CA VAL A 181 11.58 -2.26 3.09
C VAL A 181 11.46 -0.75 3.29
N ASN A 182 10.51 -0.12 2.60
CA ASN A 182 10.23 1.31 2.71
C ASN A 182 8.73 1.55 2.93
N ALA A 183 8.37 2.77 3.28
CA ALA A 183 6.97 3.17 3.30
C ALA A 183 6.75 4.49 2.56
N VAL A 184 5.56 4.63 1.99
CA VAL A 184 5.02 5.91 1.55
C VAL A 184 4.00 6.36 2.60
N ALA A 185 4.05 7.63 2.98
CA ALA A 185 3.11 8.27 3.89
C ALA A 185 2.27 9.31 3.12
N PRO A 186 1.12 8.91 2.53
CA PRO A 186 0.26 9.84 1.82
C PRO A 186 -0.34 10.89 2.76
N GLY A 187 -0.53 12.10 2.25
CA GLY A 187 -1.35 13.13 2.84
C GLY A 187 -2.83 12.92 2.53
N ILE A 188 -3.53 14.01 2.21
CA ILE A 188 -4.94 13.95 1.81
C ILE A 188 -4.99 13.68 0.30
N ILE A 189 -5.43 12.46 -0.06
CA ILE A 189 -5.50 12.00 -1.45
C ILE A 189 -6.95 11.97 -1.91
N LYS A 190 -7.22 12.59 -3.06
CA LYS A 190 -8.53 12.57 -3.71
C LYS A 190 -8.79 11.18 -4.29
N THR A 191 -9.58 10.38 -3.58
CA THR A 191 -10.04 9.05 -3.97
C THR A 191 -11.57 9.04 -4.02
N GLU A 192 -12.18 8.03 -4.64
CA GLU A 192 -13.63 7.82 -4.61
C GLU A 192 -14.19 7.89 -3.18
N ARG A 193 -13.52 7.21 -2.25
CA ARG A 193 -13.90 7.24 -0.83
C ARG A 193 -13.76 8.64 -0.21
N PHE A 194 -12.79 9.42 -0.64
CA PHE A 194 -12.65 10.80 -0.19
C PHE A 194 -13.82 11.65 -0.71
N GLU A 195 -14.24 11.46 -1.96
CA GLU A 195 -15.38 12.16 -2.56
C GLU A 195 -16.70 11.82 -1.86
N GLU A 196 -16.94 10.52 -1.57
CA GLU A 196 -18.08 10.06 -0.77
C GLU A 196 -18.16 10.74 0.62
N LEU A 197 -17.02 10.89 1.28
CA LEU A 197 -16.93 11.56 2.58
C LEU A 197 -17.04 13.09 2.47
N TYR A 198 -16.66 13.64 1.34
CA TYR A 198 -16.74 15.08 1.04
C TYR A 198 -18.17 15.54 0.84
N GLU A 199 -18.92 14.85 0.01
CA GLU A 199 -20.34 15.14 -0.23
C GLU A 199 -21.16 15.09 1.07
N ALA A 200 -20.75 14.25 2.02
CA ALA A 200 -21.39 14.13 3.32
C ALA A 200 -20.98 15.20 4.36
N SER A 201 -19.86 15.93 4.18
CA SER A 201 -19.26 16.74 5.26
C SER A 201 -19.17 18.26 4.99
N GLY A 202 -19.40 18.73 3.74
CA GLY A 202 -19.38 20.17 3.38
C GLY A 202 -18.08 20.90 3.74
N ASP A 203 -18.18 22.17 4.08
CA ASP A 203 -17.11 23.21 4.22
C ASP A 203 -15.79 22.86 4.91
N LYS A 204 -15.67 21.70 5.56
CA LYS A 204 -14.46 21.35 6.34
C LYS A 204 -13.25 20.97 5.48
N ILE A 205 -13.43 20.73 4.19
CA ILE A 205 -12.34 20.28 3.32
C ILE A 205 -11.53 21.44 2.78
N ASP A 206 -12.14 22.55 2.47
CA ASP A 206 -11.41 23.74 2.05
C ASP A 206 -10.43 24.20 3.13
N GLN A 207 -10.81 24.06 4.40
CA GLN A 207 -9.91 24.30 5.53
C GLN A 207 -8.73 23.30 5.60
N ARG A 208 -8.89 22.06 5.09
CA ARG A 208 -7.81 21.09 5.03
C ARG A 208 -6.90 21.36 3.84
N ILE A 209 -7.48 21.72 2.69
CA ILE A 209 -6.70 22.09 1.49
C ILE A 209 -5.82 23.32 1.78
N SER A 210 -6.34 24.31 2.50
CA SER A 210 -5.56 25.51 2.87
C SER A 210 -4.34 25.21 3.75
N ARG A 211 -4.27 24.02 4.35
CA ARG A 211 -3.11 23.54 5.14
C ARG A 211 -2.11 22.74 4.31
N ILE A 212 -2.35 22.53 3.03
CA ILE A 212 -1.43 21.86 2.12
C ILE A 212 -0.61 22.93 1.40
N ALA A 213 0.70 22.99 1.66
CA ALA A 213 1.55 24.04 1.11
C ALA A 213 1.56 24.07 -0.44
N LEU A 214 1.42 22.92 -1.11
CA LEU A 214 1.27 22.85 -2.56
C LEU A 214 -0.12 23.29 -3.06
N GLY A 215 -1.07 23.66 -2.20
CA GLY A 215 -2.36 24.24 -2.54
C GLY A 215 -3.34 23.30 -3.27
N ARG A 216 -3.10 22.01 -3.27
CA ARG A 216 -3.98 21.01 -3.88
C ARG A 216 -4.02 19.72 -3.09
N LEU A 217 -5.09 18.97 -3.26
CA LEU A 217 -5.11 17.55 -2.83
C LEU A 217 -4.10 16.73 -3.65
N GLY A 218 -3.54 15.72 -3.03
CA GLY A 218 -2.82 14.68 -3.76
C GLY A 218 -3.78 13.82 -4.59
N THR A 219 -3.26 13.22 -5.62
CA THR A 219 -3.96 12.21 -6.43
C THR A 219 -3.42 10.82 -6.13
N PRO A 220 -4.19 9.74 -6.39
CA PRO A 220 -3.65 8.38 -6.33
C PRO A 220 -2.38 8.20 -7.19
N GLN A 221 -2.27 8.94 -8.30
CA GLN A 221 -1.10 8.91 -9.17
C GLN A 221 0.16 9.51 -8.50
N ASP A 222 0.01 10.56 -7.68
CA ASP A 222 1.14 11.11 -6.91
C ASP A 222 1.74 10.02 -5.99
N VAL A 223 0.87 9.21 -5.37
CA VAL A 223 1.29 8.09 -4.52
C VAL A 223 1.90 6.95 -5.35
N ALA A 224 1.26 6.58 -6.46
CA ALA A 224 1.73 5.49 -7.32
C ALA A 224 3.13 5.75 -7.90
N ASN A 225 3.42 6.99 -8.29
CA ASN A 225 4.75 7.39 -8.76
C ASN A 225 5.84 7.17 -7.70
N ALA A 226 5.56 7.54 -6.45
CA ALA A 226 6.48 7.35 -5.33
C ALA A 226 6.68 5.87 -5.00
N VAL A 227 5.60 5.07 -5.03
CA VAL A 227 5.64 3.63 -4.79
C VAL A 227 6.43 2.93 -5.90
N SER A 228 6.20 3.28 -7.18
CA SER A 228 6.94 2.72 -8.31
C SER A 228 8.44 3.02 -8.21
N PHE A 229 8.81 4.26 -7.87
CA PHE A 229 10.20 4.62 -7.64
C PHE A 229 10.83 3.76 -6.53
N LEU A 230 10.20 3.65 -5.35
CA LEU A 230 10.72 2.87 -4.22
C LEU A 230 10.78 1.36 -4.52
N ALA A 231 9.87 0.85 -5.35
CA ALA A 231 9.87 -0.54 -5.80
C ALA A 231 11.01 -0.84 -6.78
N SER A 232 11.46 0.14 -7.55
CA SER A 232 12.43 -0.01 -8.64
C SER A 232 13.88 -0.11 -8.17
N ASP A 233 14.76 -0.52 -9.09
CA ASP A 233 16.20 -0.57 -8.86
C ASP A 233 16.83 0.84 -8.74
N ARG A 234 16.10 1.92 -9.13
CA ARG A 234 16.53 3.30 -8.88
C ARG A 234 16.58 3.65 -7.40
N ALA A 235 15.84 2.92 -6.55
CA ALA A 235 15.87 3.05 -5.10
C ALA A 235 16.75 1.97 -4.43
N SER A 236 17.74 1.39 -5.13
CA SER A 236 18.55 0.27 -4.66
C SER A 236 19.30 0.53 -3.35
N TYR A 237 19.59 1.79 -3.02
CA TYR A 237 20.25 2.18 -1.78
C TYR A 237 19.31 2.85 -0.76
N ILE A 238 18.00 2.72 -0.95
CA ILE A 238 16.97 3.27 -0.05
C ILE A 238 16.26 2.11 0.66
N SER A 239 16.45 2.00 1.99
CA SER A 239 15.76 1.04 2.85
C SER A 239 15.51 1.64 4.23
N GLY A 240 14.34 1.38 4.82
CA GLY A 240 13.92 1.93 6.11
C GLY A 240 13.38 3.36 6.03
N HIS A 241 13.19 3.92 4.82
CA HIS A 241 12.71 5.28 4.62
C HIS A 241 11.18 5.36 4.65
N ILE A 242 10.69 6.50 5.17
CA ILE A 242 9.27 6.86 5.17
C ILE A 242 9.13 8.10 4.29
N LEU A 243 8.68 7.90 3.06
CA LEU A 243 8.58 8.97 2.07
C LEU A 243 7.21 9.65 2.17
N GLY A 244 7.19 10.92 2.60
CA GLY A 244 5.99 11.75 2.58
C GLY A 244 5.55 12.04 1.13
N VAL A 245 4.27 11.81 0.85
CA VAL A 245 3.58 12.22 -0.40
C VAL A 245 2.34 13.00 0.01
N ASP A 246 2.56 14.20 0.53
CA ASP A 246 1.60 14.94 1.33
C ASP A 246 1.46 16.42 0.93
N GLY A 247 2.22 16.88 -0.05
CA GLY A 247 2.21 18.28 -0.49
C GLY A 247 2.69 19.25 0.58
N CYS A 248 3.51 18.79 1.55
CA CYS A 248 3.93 19.54 2.74
C CYS A 248 2.70 20.01 3.56
N ALA A 249 1.80 19.07 3.85
CA ALA A 249 0.59 19.36 4.61
C ALA A 249 0.88 19.49 6.11
N SER A 250 0.26 20.48 6.74
CA SER A 250 0.20 20.69 8.19
C SER A 250 -1.19 20.26 8.68
N ILE A 251 -1.35 19.01 9.19
CA ILE A 251 -2.64 18.44 9.62
C ILE A 251 -2.76 18.31 11.13
#